data_48ddf7031ca1de761f4cd564d02dc881
#
_entry.id   48ddf7031ca1de761f4cd564d02dc881
#
_cell.length_a   1.000
_cell.length_b   1.000
_cell.length_c   1.000
_cell.angle_alpha   90.00
_cell.angle_beta   90.00
_cell.angle_gamma   90.00
#
_symmetry.space_group_name_H-M   'P 1'
#
loop_
_entity.id
_entity.type
_entity.pdbx_description
1 polymer ?
#
loop_
_entity_poly.entity_id
_entity_poly.type
_entity_poly.pdbx_seq_one_letter_code
_entity_poly.pdbx_strand_id
1 'polypeptide(L)'
;EEPQFPSLFALRLRIERQRIAEVEMVILRTVAEPKSIIWPEPVLVDKPVFREILPPEQRRPRERLISIADGYFDTLQLNDGTLFTEFHEDCNRVENGTKTTNNPAVAFTSVGALGCEEQFRLGNYRYDTALRARRFPLVDEERGLVLASGFIDHSGVLDKYTLTDGRVIDAPIRYPHSFYLLELFRIEDGKIRQIEAVFV
;
A
#
# COMPACT_ATOMS: atom_id res chain seq x y z
N GLU A 1 27.88 11.22 -20.09
CA GLU A 1 27.25 10.21 -19.23
C GLU A 1 25.75 10.47 -19.26
N GLU A 2 24.95 9.46 -19.60
CA GLU A 2 23.49 9.58 -19.49
C GLU A 2 23.11 9.70 -18.00
N PRO A 3 22.14 10.57 -17.65
CA PRO A 3 21.69 10.69 -16.27
C PRO A 3 21.15 9.35 -15.78
N GLN A 4 21.79 8.78 -14.76
CA GLN A 4 21.31 7.55 -14.11
C GLN A 4 20.18 7.92 -13.14
N PHE A 5 18.97 7.47 -13.45
CA PHE A 5 17.84 7.64 -12.56
C PHE A 5 17.76 6.43 -11.61
N PRO A 6 17.60 6.64 -10.29
CA PRO A 6 17.42 5.56 -9.36
C PRO A 6 16.14 4.78 -9.67
N SER A 7 16.13 3.48 -9.41
CA SER A 7 14.94 2.64 -9.50
C SER A 7 14.58 2.12 -8.11
N LEU A 8 13.29 2.10 -7.80
CA LEU A 8 12.78 1.46 -6.61
C LEU A 8 12.26 0.08 -6.98
N PHE A 9 12.52 -0.93 -6.16
CA PHE A 9 11.97 -2.26 -6.39
C PHE A 9 11.55 -2.95 -5.09
N ALA A 10 10.56 -3.81 -5.20
CA ALA A 10 10.22 -4.81 -4.20
C ALA A 10 10.58 -6.20 -4.74
N LEU A 11 11.24 -7.01 -3.93
CA LEU A 11 11.72 -8.34 -4.29
C LEU A 11 11.23 -9.38 -3.28
N ARG A 12 10.58 -10.43 -3.75
CA ARG A 12 10.27 -11.63 -2.99
C ARG A 12 11.07 -12.80 -3.54
N LEU A 13 11.69 -13.56 -2.65
CA LEU A 13 12.37 -14.82 -2.98
C LEU A 13 11.72 -15.97 -2.21
N ARG A 14 11.44 -17.08 -2.89
CA ARG A 14 11.13 -18.35 -2.24
C ARG A 14 12.37 -19.24 -2.25
N ILE A 15 12.77 -19.69 -1.08
CA ILE A 15 13.92 -20.55 -0.90
C ILE A 15 13.45 -21.96 -0.55
N GLU A 16 13.83 -22.95 -1.37
CA GLU A 16 13.59 -24.37 -1.12
C GLU A 16 14.91 -25.13 -1.19
N ARG A 17 15.19 -25.93 -0.15
CA ARG A 17 16.42 -26.73 -0.08
C ARG A 17 17.69 -25.93 -0.39
N GLN A 18 17.78 -24.72 0.18
CA GLN A 18 18.90 -23.76 0.02
C GLN A 18 19.07 -23.23 -1.43
N ARG A 19 18.03 -23.30 -2.25
CA ARG A 19 18.04 -22.77 -3.62
C ARG A 19 16.85 -21.81 -3.79
N ILE A 20 17.05 -20.80 -4.63
CA ILE A 20 15.96 -19.92 -5.05
C ILE A 20 15.02 -20.73 -5.96
N ALA A 21 13.78 -20.93 -5.54
CA ALA A 21 12.73 -21.62 -6.26
C ALA A 21 11.80 -20.65 -7.02
N GLU A 22 11.57 -19.44 -6.45
CA GLU A 22 10.78 -18.41 -7.09
C GLU A 22 11.42 -17.03 -6.88
N VAL A 23 11.28 -16.18 -7.89
CA VAL A 23 11.63 -14.75 -7.84
C VAL A 23 10.42 -13.98 -8.31
N GLU A 24 9.96 -13.03 -7.51
CA GLU A 24 8.91 -12.10 -7.85
C GLU A 24 9.40 -10.69 -7.57
N MET A 25 9.38 -9.81 -8.58
CA MET A 25 9.93 -8.47 -8.45
C MET A 25 9.06 -7.46 -9.18
N VAL A 26 8.76 -6.36 -8.50
CA VAL A 26 8.16 -5.16 -9.07
C VAL A 26 9.22 -4.08 -9.11
N ILE A 27 9.43 -3.47 -10.28
CA ILE A 27 10.47 -2.43 -10.46
C ILE A 27 9.80 -1.16 -10.96
N LEU A 28 9.83 -0.13 -10.14
CA LEU A 28 9.52 1.23 -10.55
C LEU A 28 10.79 1.90 -11.08
N ARG A 29 10.82 2.16 -12.38
CA ARG A 29 11.90 2.91 -13.02
C ARG A 29 11.58 4.39 -13.00
N THR A 30 12.48 5.18 -12.42
CA THR A 30 12.38 6.64 -12.51
C THR A 30 12.84 7.09 -13.90
N VAL A 31 12.13 8.03 -14.49
CA VAL A 31 12.44 8.64 -15.79
C VAL A 31 12.53 10.15 -15.63
N ALA A 32 13.17 10.83 -16.57
CA ALA A 32 13.41 12.27 -16.51
C ALA A 32 12.12 13.11 -16.40
N GLU A 33 11.02 12.61 -16.96
CA GLU A 33 9.70 13.25 -16.87
C GLU A 33 8.73 12.31 -16.15
N PRO A 34 8.34 12.62 -14.91
CA PRO A 34 7.41 11.78 -14.15
C PRO A 34 6.02 11.81 -14.78
N LYS A 35 5.53 10.62 -15.15
CA LYS A 35 4.14 10.39 -15.54
C LYS A 35 3.32 9.76 -14.42
N SER A 36 3.96 9.45 -13.28
CA SER A 36 3.31 8.84 -12.13
C SER A 36 2.83 9.90 -11.15
N ILE A 37 1.66 9.68 -10.56
CA ILE A 37 1.07 10.52 -9.50
C ILE A 37 1.93 10.47 -8.23
N ILE A 38 2.61 9.34 -8.00
CA ILE A 38 3.49 9.12 -6.85
C ILE A 38 4.91 8.95 -7.39
N TRP A 39 5.69 10.00 -7.25
CA TRP A 39 7.09 10.00 -7.64
C TRP A 39 7.95 9.64 -6.45
N PRO A 40 8.83 8.62 -6.55
CA PRO A 40 9.67 8.27 -5.44
C PRO A 40 10.71 9.39 -5.20
N GLU A 41 10.61 10.04 -4.06
CA GLU A 41 11.79 10.59 -3.43
C GLU A 41 12.59 9.39 -2.88
N PRO A 42 13.80 9.11 -3.37
CA PRO A 42 14.51 7.88 -3.05
C PRO A 42 15.18 7.98 -1.68
N VAL A 43 14.45 8.29 -0.64
CA VAL A 43 14.95 8.13 0.73
C VAL A 43 14.35 6.86 1.30
N LEU A 44 14.95 5.73 0.98
CA LEU A 44 14.68 4.47 1.67
C LEU A 44 15.19 4.60 3.11
N VAL A 45 14.28 4.96 3.99
CA VAL A 45 14.54 4.93 5.43
C VAL A 45 14.32 3.50 5.91
N ASP A 46 15.36 2.92 6.52
CA ASP A 46 15.24 1.65 7.23
C ASP A 46 14.15 1.75 8.32
N LYS A 47 13.22 0.79 8.32
CA LYS A 47 12.12 0.76 9.28
C LYS A 47 12.25 -0.46 10.19
N PRO A 48 12.77 -0.26 11.41
CA PRO A 48 12.96 -1.34 12.39
C PRO A 48 11.69 -2.15 12.64
N VAL A 49 10.51 -1.53 12.56
CA VAL A 49 9.20 -2.16 12.80
C VAL A 49 8.99 -3.46 12.00
N PHE A 50 9.59 -3.60 10.83
CA PHE A 50 9.48 -4.84 10.04
C PHE A 50 10.38 -5.97 10.53
N ARG A 51 11.37 -5.69 11.39
CA ARG A 51 12.28 -6.69 11.94
C ARG A 51 11.95 -7.11 13.36
N GLU A 52 11.15 -6.32 14.06
CA GLU A 52 10.76 -6.58 15.44
C GLU A 52 9.88 -7.82 15.55
N ILE A 53 10.22 -8.69 16.48
CA ILE A 53 9.42 -9.87 16.83
C ILE A 53 8.33 -9.41 17.80
N LEU A 54 7.07 -9.72 17.50
CA LEU A 54 5.96 -9.40 18.36
C LEU A 54 5.94 -10.24 19.65
N PRO A 55 5.55 -9.66 20.77
CA PRO A 55 5.16 -10.42 21.95
C PRO A 55 4.04 -11.43 21.60
N PRO A 56 4.02 -12.63 22.20
CA PRO A 56 3.08 -13.68 21.82
C PRO A 56 1.60 -13.26 21.83
N GLU A 57 1.21 -12.41 22.76
CA GLU A 57 -0.17 -11.91 22.92
C GLU A 57 -0.61 -10.97 21.78
N GLN A 58 0.32 -10.34 21.10
CA GLN A 58 0.06 -9.47 19.95
C GLN A 58 0.07 -10.20 18.61
N ARG A 59 0.54 -11.47 18.59
CA ARG A 59 0.58 -12.28 17.37
C ARG A 59 -0.81 -12.74 16.97
N ARG A 60 -1.00 -12.93 15.69
CA ARG A 60 -2.22 -13.51 15.13
C ARG A 60 -1.85 -14.66 14.20
N PRO A 61 -2.69 -15.72 14.13
CA PRO A 61 -2.44 -16.84 13.23
C PRO A 61 -2.53 -16.39 11.77
N ARG A 62 -1.87 -17.15 10.89
CA ARG A 62 -1.75 -16.90 9.45
C ARG A 62 -3.06 -16.48 8.79
N GLU A 63 -4.13 -17.23 9.02
CA GLU A 63 -5.43 -16.96 8.40
C GLU A 63 -6.00 -15.61 8.82
N ARG A 64 -5.82 -15.24 10.09
CA ARG A 64 -6.28 -13.96 10.61
C ARG A 64 -5.45 -12.80 10.04
N LEU A 65 -4.13 -12.97 9.92
CA LEU A 65 -3.26 -11.97 9.29
C LEU A 65 -3.65 -11.73 7.83
N ILE A 66 -3.90 -12.81 7.06
CA ILE A 66 -4.38 -12.70 5.67
C ILE A 66 -5.73 -11.99 5.63
N SER A 67 -6.69 -12.36 6.49
CA SER A 67 -8.01 -11.73 6.54
C SER A 67 -7.94 -10.22 6.82
N ILE A 68 -6.99 -9.77 7.66
CA ILE A 68 -6.77 -8.35 7.95
C ILE A 68 -6.22 -7.62 6.71
N ALA A 69 -5.22 -8.19 6.04
CA ALA A 69 -4.65 -7.62 4.84
C ALA A 69 -5.64 -7.62 3.66
N ASP A 70 -6.45 -8.67 3.52
CA ASP A 70 -7.51 -8.72 2.49
C ASP A 70 -8.64 -7.73 2.80
N GLY A 71 -9.00 -7.57 4.07
CA GLY A 71 -9.95 -6.53 4.51
C GLY A 71 -9.49 -5.11 4.19
N TYR A 72 -8.17 -4.85 4.17
CA TYR A 72 -7.64 -3.58 3.67
C TYR A 72 -7.99 -3.36 2.19
N PHE A 73 -7.83 -4.39 1.35
CA PHE A 73 -8.19 -4.30 -0.06
C PHE A 73 -9.70 -4.18 -0.28
N ASP A 74 -10.53 -4.82 0.55
CA ASP A 74 -11.98 -4.62 0.52
C ASP A 74 -12.37 -3.20 0.91
N THR A 75 -11.71 -2.64 1.93
CA THR A 75 -11.87 -1.23 2.33
C THR A 75 -11.50 -0.28 1.19
N LEU A 76 -10.39 -0.55 0.52
CA LEU A 76 -9.91 0.25 -0.60
C LEU A 76 -10.85 0.15 -1.82
N GLN A 77 -11.38 -1.04 -2.12
CA GLN A 77 -12.28 -1.27 -3.26
C GLN A 77 -13.67 -0.65 -3.05
N LEU A 78 -14.29 -0.79 -1.86
CA LEU A 78 -15.60 -0.21 -1.58
C LEU A 78 -15.53 1.30 -1.45
N ASN A 79 -14.57 1.79 -0.71
CA ASN A 79 -14.19 3.20 -0.53
C ASN A 79 -15.34 4.18 -0.30
N ASP A 80 -16.28 3.82 0.56
CA ASP A 80 -17.44 4.61 0.95
C ASP A 80 -17.39 5.12 2.41
N GLY A 81 -16.24 4.89 3.07
CA GLY A 81 -16.03 5.16 4.49
C GLY A 81 -16.19 3.93 5.40
N THR A 82 -16.69 2.81 4.87
CA THR A 82 -16.75 1.53 5.57
C THR A 82 -15.35 0.92 5.68
N LEU A 83 -15.02 0.37 6.86
CA LEU A 83 -13.75 -0.31 7.12
C LEU A 83 -13.98 -1.80 7.32
N PHE A 84 -13.24 -2.63 6.58
CA PHE A 84 -13.22 -4.10 6.74
C PHE A 84 -12.00 -4.58 7.53
N THR A 85 -11.15 -3.64 7.96
CA THR A 85 -9.98 -3.89 8.80
C THR A 85 -9.82 -2.76 9.81
N GLU A 86 -8.98 -2.99 10.83
CA GLU A 86 -8.66 -1.99 11.82
C GLU A 86 -7.24 -1.47 11.61
N PHE A 87 -7.03 -0.19 11.93
CA PHE A 87 -5.74 0.48 11.85
C PHE A 87 -5.25 0.82 13.26
N HIS A 88 -3.94 0.69 13.46
CA HIS A 88 -3.28 1.22 14.63
C HIS A 88 -3.29 2.74 14.59
N GLU A 89 -3.33 3.42 15.74
CA GLU A 89 -3.32 4.89 15.81
C GLU A 89 -2.08 5.51 15.13
N ASP A 90 -0.92 4.81 15.22
CA ASP A 90 0.33 5.20 14.57
C ASP A 90 0.46 4.66 13.13
N CYS A 91 -0.64 4.22 12.50
CA CYS A 91 -0.56 3.65 11.15
C CYS A 91 0.04 4.63 10.15
N ASN A 92 1.07 4.16 9.43
CA ASN A 92 1.67 4.89 8.34
C ASN A 92 1.64 4.05 7.05
N ARG A 93 1.48 4.75 5.93
CA ARG A 93 1.54 4.16 4.59
C ARG A 93 2.61 4.87 3.77
N VAL A 94 3.41 4.07 3.09
CA VAL A 94 4.42 4.54 2.14
C VAL A 94 4.18 3.84 0.81
N GLU A 95 4.07 4.60 -0.23
CA GLU A 95 3.76 4.15 -1.59
C GLU A 95 4.87 4.65 -2.52
N ASN A 96 5.53 3.73 -3.19
CA ASN A 96 6.67 4.03 -4.08
C ASN A 96 7.74 4.92 -3.40
N GLY A 97 8.00 4.68 -2.10
CA GLY A 97 8.98 5.45 -1.31
C GLY A 97 8.45 6.76 -0.70
N THR A 98 7.25 7.20 -1.09
CA THR A 98 6.64 8.43 -0.56
C THR A 98 5.70 8.10 0.59
N LYS A 99 5.87 8.76 1.74
CA LYS A 99 4.91 8.66 2.85
C LYS A 99 3.62 9.40 2.49
N THR A 100 2.50 8.66 2.39
CA THR A 100 1.21 9.16 1.90
C THR A 100 0.18 9.39 3.01
N THR A 101 0.55 9.12 4.27
CA THR A 101 -0.24 9.40 5.47
C THR A 101 0.59 10.19 6.47
N ASN A 102 -0.07 10.94 7.37
CA ASN A 102 0.61 11.76 8.38
C ASN A 102 1.75 12.62 7.79
N ASN A 103 1.55 13.10 6.57
CA ASN A 103 2.53 13.87 5.81
C ASN A 103 1.84 15.08 5.13
N PRO A 104 1.80 16.24 5.78
CA PRO A 104 1.19 17.44 5.21
C PRO A 104 1.95 18.00 4.00
N ALA A 105 3.19 17.55 3.77
CA ALA A 105 4.00 18.03 2.63
C ALA A 105 3.72 17.25 1.33
N VAL A 106 2.96 16.15 1.37
CA VAL A 106 2.62 15.42 0.15
C VAL A 106 1.68 16.25 -0.73
N ALA A 107 2.12 16.56 -1.96
CA ALA A 107 1.45 17.56 -2.81
C ALA A 107 0.32 17.00 -3.69
N PHE A 108 0.29 15.68 -3.94
CA PHE A 108 -0.66 15.08 -4.89
C PHE A 108 -2.03 14.75 -4.28
N THR A 109 -2.20 14.90 -2.96
CA THR A 109 -3.46 14.65 -2.28
C THR A 109 -3.74 15.67 -1.19
N SER A 110 -4.99 16.10 -1.08
CA SER A 110 -5.44 17.01 -0.02
C SER A 110 -5.59 16.34 1.36
N VAL A 111 -5.46 15.02 1.42
CA VAL A 111 -5.65 14.23 2.65
C VAL A 111 -4.37 13.62 3.21
N GLY A 112 -3.21 13.92 2.63
CA GLY A 112 -1.92 13.37 3.04
C GLY A 112 -1.52 13.65 4.48
N ALA A 113 -2.05 14.70 5.10
CA ALA A 113 -1.84 15.02 6.50
C ALA A 113 -2.55 14.05 7.46
N LEU A 114 -3.56 13.31 6.98
CA LEU A 114 -4.37 12.38 7.77
C LEU A 114 -3.70 11.02 7.93
N GLY A 115 -4.12 10.29 8.97
CA GLY A 115 -3.71 8.91 9.22
C GLY A 115 -4.38 7.91 8.27
N CYS A 116 -3.99 6.62 8.37
CA CYS A 116 -4.54 5.57 7.49
C CYS A 116 -6.07 5.48 7.60
N GLU A 117 -6.59 5.35 8.81
CA GLU A 117 -8.03 5.17 9.05
C GLU A 117 -8.84 6.37 8.54
N GLU A 118 -8.39 7.58 8.84
CA GLU A 118 -9.10 8.80 8.48
C GLU A 118 -9.21 8.97 6.97
N GLN A 119 -8.17 8.64 6.21
CA GLN A 119 -8.22 8.68 4.74
C GLN A 119 -9.27 7.73 4.18
N PHE A 120 -9.36 6.50 4.72
CA PHE A 120 -10.37 5.53 4.29
C PHE A 120 -11.79 5.92 4.70
N ARG A 121 -11.97 6.45 5.91
CA ARG A 121 -13.28 6.95 6.36
C ARG A 121 -13.80 8.10 5.51
N LEU A 122 -12.91 8.87 4.88
CA LEU A 122 -13.28 9.91 3.92
C LEU A 122 -13.69 9.37 2.55
N GLY A 123 -13.43 8.11 2.24
CA GLY A 123 -13.67 7.56 0.90
C GLY A 123 -12.76 8.20 -0.16
N ASN A 124 -11.48 8.41 0.18
CA ASN A 124 -10.52 9.15 -0.65
C ASN A 124 -10.10 8.42 -1.93
N TYR A 125 -10.38 7.11 -2.05
CA TYR A 125 -9.88 6.26 -3.14
C TYR A 125 -10.99 5.77 -4.08
N ARG A 126 -12.09 6.51 -4.23
CA ARG A 126 -13.24 6.14 -5.09
C ARG A 126 -12.90 6.00 -6.58
N TYR A 127 -11.74 6.45 -6.99
CA TYR A 127 -11.22 6.25 -8.34
C TYR A 127 -10.64 4.86 -8.56
N ASP A 128 -10.40 4.08 -7.51
CA ASP A 128 -10.02 2.67 -7.58
C ASP A 128 -11.28 1.84 -7.82
N THR A 129 -11.34 1.12 -8.94
CA THR A 129 -12.58 0.45 -9.37
C THR A 129 -12.61 -1.05 -9.07
N ALA A 130 -11.45 -1.69 -9.00
CA ALA A 130 -11.34 -3.09 -8.60
C ALA A 130 -9.95 -3.42 -8.05
N LEU A 131 -9.92 -4.31 -7.06
CA LEU A 131 -8.69 -4.93 -6.56
C LEU A 131 -8.78 -6.43 -6.82
N ARG A 132 -8.07 -6.92 -7.84
CA ARG A 132 -8.21 -8.29 -8.35
C ARG A 132 -6.92 -9.08 -8.28
N ALA A 133 -7.04 -10.41 -8.46
CA ALA A 133 -5.93 -11.35 -8.44
C ALA A 133 -5.08 -11.27 -7.17
N ARG A 134 -5.73 -11.02 -6.03
CA ARG A 134 -5.09 -10.87 -4.73
C ARG A 134 -4.41 -12.17 -4.31
N ARG A 135 -3.17 -12.10 -3.89
CA ARG A 135 -2.38 -13.22 -3.36
C ARG A 135 -1.62 -12.76 -2.13
N PHE A 136 -1.38 -13.68 -1.20
CA PHE A 136 -0.66 -13.44 0.05
C PHE A 136 0.52 -14.42 0.14
N PRO A 137 1.58 -14.21 -0.68
CA PRO A 137 2.64 -15.19 -0.88
C PRO A 137 3.63 -15.31 0.30
N LEU A 138 3.61 -14.37 1.26
CA LEU A 138 4.43 -14.45 2.46
C LEU A 138 3.60 -14.01 3.67
N VAL A 139 3.67 -14.80 4.74
CA VAL A 139 3.13 -14.46 6.06
C VAL A 139 4.13 -14.89 7.12
N ASP A 140 4.49 -13.95 8.00
CA ASP A 140 5.34 -14.18 9.18
C ASP A 140 4.52 -13.88 10.43
N GLU A 141 4.09 -14.92 11.14
CA GLU A 141 3.26 -14.80 12.33
C GLU A 141 4.03 -14.20 13.53
N GLU A 142 5.35 -14.44 13.59
CA GLU A 142 6.16 -13.90 14.69
C GLU A 142 6.34 -12.40 14.59
N ARG A 143 6.41 -11.89 13.37
CA ARG A 143 6.55 -10.45 13.10
C ARG A 143 5.25 -9.78 12.67
N GLY A 144 4.15 -10.54 12.57
CA GLY A 144 2.88 -10.00 12.08
C GLY A 144 3.00 -9.42 10.67
N LEU A 145 3.76 -10.06 9.78
CA LEU A 145 3.96 -9.56 8.42
C LEU A 145 3.10 -10.32 7.41
N VAL A 146 2.52 -9.57 6.48
CA VAL A 146 1.84 -10.11 5.30
C VAL A 146 2.35 -9.38 4.07
N LEU A 147 2.92 -10.10 3.12
CA LEU A 147 3.17 -9.58 1.77
C LEU A 147 1.98 -9.96 0.89
N ALA A 148 1.36 -8.95 0.31
CA ALA A 148 0.30 -9.12 -0.67
C ALA A 148 0.77 -8.74 -2.07
N SER A 149 0.11 -9.30 -3.09
CA SER A 149 0.22 -8.87 -4.48
C SER A 149 -1.15 -8.86 -5.13
N GLY A 150 -1.33 -8.00 -6.12
CA GLY A 150 -2.59 -7.85 -6.83
C GLY A 150 -2.56 -6.73 -7.84
N PHE A 151 -3.71 -6.49 -8.45
CA PHE A 151 -3.92 -5.36 -9.35
C PHE A 151 -4.91 -4.38 -8.75
N ILE A 152 -4.62 -3.10 -8.87
CA ILE A 152 -5.57 -2.00 -8.63
C ILE A 152 -5.95 -1.46 -10.00
N ASP A 153 -7.22 -1.61 -10.35
CA ASP A 153 -7.76 -1.12 -11.62
C ASP A 153 -8.45 0.23 -11.44
N HIS A 154 -8.23 1.11 -12.38
CA HIS A 154 -8.84 2.42 -12.48
C HIS A 154 -9.61 2.51 -13.80
N SER A 155 -10.90 2.78 -13.75
CA SER A 155 -11.69 3.00 -14.98
C SER A 155 -11.39 4.33 -15.66
N GLY A 156 -10.90 5.31 -14.90
CA GLY A 156 -10.63 6.65 -15.39
C GLY A 156 -11.88 7.48 -15.73
N VAL A 157 -13.07 7.03 -15.32
CA VAL A 157 -14.34 7.70 -15.66
C VAL A 157 -14.70 8.84 -14.72
N LEU A 158 -14.05 8.96 -13.57
CA LEU A 158 -14.32 10.01 -12.60
C LEU A 158 -13.39 11.20 -12.85
N ASP A 159 -13.96 12.38 -13.10
CA ASP A 159 -13.23 13.65 -13.08
C ASP A 159 -13.13 14.17 -11.64
N LYS A 160 -14.23 14.06 -10.90
CA LYS A 160 -14.39 14.50 -9.51
C LYS A 160 -15.24 13.51 -8.74
N TYR A 161 -15.05 13.49 -7.43
CA TYR A 161 -15.92 12.71 -6.52
C TYR A 161 -16.06 13.42 -5.17
N THR A 162 -17.11 13.04 -4.44
CA THR A 162 -17.43 13.64 -3.15
C THR A 162 -16.96 12.73 -2.03
N LEU A 163 -16.18 13.29 -1.11
CA LEU A 163 -15.77 12.62 0.13
C LEU A 163 -16.97 12.46 1.08
N THR A 164 -16.85 11.61 2.09
CA THR A 164 -17.92 11.38 3.08
C THR A 164 -18.25 12.63 3.91
N ASP A 165 -17.33 13.59 4.01
CA ASP A 165 -17.53 14.88 4.69
C ASP A 165 -18.13 15.96 3.78
N GLY A 166 -18.49 15.64 2.54
CA GLY A 166 -19.14 16.53 1.58
C GLY A 166 -18.17 17.33 0.70
N ARG A 167 -16.87 17.29 0.92
CA ARG A 167 -15.89 17.94 0.04
C ARG A 167 -15.86 17.27 -1.32
N VAL A 168 -15.77 18.06 -2.38
CA VAL A 168 -15.57 17.58 -3.75
C VAL A 168 -14.11 17.73 -4.12
N ILE A 169 -13.49 16.66 -4.55
CA ILE A 169 -12.08 16.63 -4.95
C ILE A 169 -11.92 16.10 -6.37
N ASP A 170 -10.80 16.44 -7.00
CA ASP A 170 -10.45 15.95 -8.32
C ASP A 170 -9.95 14.50 -8.24
N ALA A 171 -10.36 13.66 -9.21
CA ALA A 171 -9.80 12.32 -9.34
C ALA A 171 -8.35 12.42 -9.87
N PRO A 172 -7.39 11.76 -9.20
CA PRO A 172 -5.98 11.83 -9.63
C PRO A 172 -5.72 11.01 -10.90
N ILE A 173 -6.54 9.98 -11.17
CA ILE A 173 -6.43 9.10 -12.33
C ILE A 173 -7.71 9.22 -13.16
N ARG A 174 -7.57 9.79 -14.37
CA ARG A 174 -8.68 10.11 -15.29
C ARG A 174 -8.59 9.36 -16.62
N TYR A 175 -7.91 8.24 -16.64
CA TYR A 175 -7.78 7.35 -17.79
C TYR A 175 -7.75 5.90 -17.31
N PRO A 176 -8.19 4.94 -18.14
CA PRO A 176 -8.10 3.53 -17.79
C PRO A 176 -6.65 3.12 -17.51
N HIS A 177 -6.42 2.54 -16.35
CA HIS A 177 -5.09 2.14 -15.90
C HIS A 177 -5.17 1.03 -14.87
N SER A 178 -4.14 0.19 -14.80
CA SER A 178 -4.00 -0.83 -13.76
C SER A 178 -2.58 -0.78 -13.20
N PHE A 179 -2.47 -0.73 -11.89
CA PHE A 179 -1.20 -0.96 -11.20
C PHE A 179 -1.08 -2.42 -10.79
N TYR A 180 0.09 -3.00 -10.96
CA TYR A 180 0.48 -4.23 -10.27
C TYR A 180 1.34 -3.88 -9.07
N LEU A 181 1.06 -4.47 -7.90
CA LEU A 181 1.72 -4.14 -6.64
C LEU A 181 2.32 -5.35 -5.93
N LEU A 182 3.38 -5.07 -5.17
CA LEU A 182 3.79 -5.81 -3.99
C LEU A 182 3.66 -4.89 -2.78
N GLU A 183 2.89 -5.31 -1.78
CA GLU A 183 2.54 -4.50 -0.62
C GLU A 183 2.75 -5.28 0.66
N LEU A 184 3.60 -4.76 1.54
CA LEU A 184 3.94 -5.36 2.82
C LEU A 184 3.17 -4.67 3.95
N PHE A 185 2.44 -5.47 4.71
CA PHE A 185 1.71 -5.05 5.90
C PHE A 185 2.46 -5.49 7.15
N ARG A 186 2.58 -4.60 8.13
CA ARG A 186 2.88 -4.90 9.52
C ARG A 186 1.59 -4.83 10.31
N ILE A 187 1.24 -5.92 11.00
CA ILE A 187 0.00 -6.08 11.77
C ILE A 187 0.38 -6.40 13.22
N GLU A 188 -0.05 -5.56 14.14
CA GLU A 188 0.17 -5.70 15.58
C GLU A 188 -1.17 -5.74 16.29
N ASP A 189 -1.36 -6.70 17.18
CA ASP A 189 -2.62 -6.89 17.94
C ASP A 189 -3.88 -6.87 17.05
N GLY A 190 -3.76 -7.37 15.82
CA GLY A 190 -4.87 -7.43 14.87
C GLY A 190 -5.15 -6.11 14.11
N LYS A 191 -4.30 -5.11 14.24
CA LYS A 191 -4.42 -3.79 13.58
C LYS A 191 -3.24 -3.54 12.65
N ILE A 192 -3.51 -2.91 11.50
CA ILE A 192 -2.46 -2.53 10.55
C ILE A 192 -1.71 -1.30 11.10
N ARG A 193 -0.39 -1.44 11.29
CA ARG A 193 0.49 -0.38 11.80
C ARG A 193 1.35 0.27 10.74
N GLN A 194 1.84 -0.51 9.77
CA GLN A 194 2.69 0.00 8.70
C GLN A 194 2.34 -0.68 7.40
N ILE A 195 2.36 0.09 6.32
CA ILE A 195 2.13 -0.38 4.96
C ILE A 195 3.26 0.15 4.07
N GLU A 196 3.87 -0.73 3.28
CA GLU A 196 4.89 -0.39 2.28
C GLU A 196 4.50 -1.02 0.94
N ALA A 197 4.22 -0.19 -0.05
CA ALA A 197 3.86 -0.64 -1.39
C ALA A 197 4.87 -0.19 -2.45
N VAL A 198 5.19 -1.09 -3.36
CA VAL A 198 5.81 -0.77 -4.65
C VAL A 198 4.88 -1.24 -5.74
N PHE A 199 4.50 -0.32 -6.61
CA PHE A 199 3.59 -0.60 -7.73
C PHE A 199 3.98 0.15 -9.00
N VAL A 200 3.62 -0.44 -10.13
CA VAL A 200 3.90 0.05 -11.48
C VAL A 200 2.67 -0.05 -12.36
#